data_d73603c0ca587c170b52ee143583a6d5
#
_entry.id   d73603c0ca587c170b52ee143583a6d5
#
_cell.length_a   1.000
_cell.length_b   1.000
_cell.length_c   1.000
_cell.angle_alpha   90.00
_cell.angle_beta   90.00
_cell.angle_gamma   90.00
#
_symmetry.space_group_name_H-M   'P 1'
#
loop_
_entity.id
_entity.type
_entity.pdbx_description
1 polymer ?
#
loop_
_entity_poly.entity_id
_entity_poly.type
_entity_poly.pdbx_seq_one_letter_code
_entity_poly.pdbx_strand_id
1 'polypeptide(L)'
;GMKRNNEEEFHLANGTTLNRVEIGEPSRARLFMHNLNVNYSYQKPDKYMFNATFRYRNNHQPHWDYQGVLMNKANPEDKVDMIDLSGSAYQAPALDLYYQRDLKHNQTLVFNVVGTYNQTKSTRIYQESKHEQLLTDVNNVVDGDKYSIIGEAIYEKKLTNGNRLSGGLRHNQSFSDNSYINGHNYKTHMEQMESSVYAEFKGKVKKLDYSLGLTVNRSSYSQR
;
A
#
# COMPACT_ATOMS: atom_id res chain seq x y z
N GLY A 1 24.70 -5.79 15.73
CA GLY A 1 23.58 -6.62 15.37
C GLY A 1 22.41 -6.42 16.31
N MET A 2 21.21 -6.68 15.84
CA MET A 2 20.02 -6.76 16.71
C MET A 2 19.96 -8.11 17.37
N LYS A 3 19.62 -8.15 18.65
CA LYS A 3 19.35 -9.35 19.42
C LYS A 3 17.91 -9.28 19.95
N ARG A 4 17.12 -10.33 19.73
CA ARG A 4 15.75 -10.45 20.24
C ARG A 4 15.73 -11.45 21.38
N ASN A 5 15.22 -11.04 22.52
CA ASN A 5 14.87 -11.94 23.61
C ASN A 5 13.40 -11.71 23.91
N ASN A 6 12.64 -12.79 24.01
CA ASN A 6 11.22 -12.73 24.30
C ASN A 6 10.86 -13.74 25.40
N GLU A 7 9.87 -13.43 26.19
CA GLU A 7 9.31 -14.33 27.19
C GLU A 7 7.80 -14.35 27.02
N GLU A 8 7.24 -15.51 26.82
CA GLU A 8 5.81 -15.72 26.60
C GLU A 8 5.26 -16.67 27.67
N GLU A 9 4.11 -16.34 28.19
CA GLU A 9 3.38 -17.16 29.15
C GLU A 9 2.09 -17.68 28.50
N PHE A 10 1.96 -19.00 28.46
CA PHE A 10 0.80 -19.67 27.89
C PHE A 10 -0.03 -20.29 29.02
N HIS A 11 -1.30 -19.91 29.14
CA HIS A 11 -2.25 -20.54 30.01
C HIS A 11 -3.02 -21.62 29.24
N LEU A 12 -2.73 -22.87 29.57
CA LEU A 12 -3.39 -24.02 28.94
C LEU A 12 -4.77 -24.26 29.52
N ALA A 13 -5.65 -24.87 28.72
CA ALA A 13 -7.04 -25.18 29.14
C ALA A 13 -7.14 -26.09 30.36
N ASN A 14 -6.09 -26.86 30.70
CA ASN A 14 -5.98 -27.70 31.87
C ASN A 14 -5.54 -26.97 33.16
N GLY A 15 -5.40 -25.63 33.09
CA GLY A 15 -4.93 -24.80 34.20
C GLY A 15 -3.39 -24.76 34.37
N THR A 16 -2.62 -25.42 33.50
CA THR A 16 -1.16 -25.38 33.54
C THR A 16 -0.65 -24.10 32.86
N THR A 17 0.37 -23.49 33.43
CA THR A 17 1.08 -22.35 32.84
C THR A 17 2.41 -22.83 32.25
N LEU A 18 2.64 -22.51 30.99
CA LEU A 18 3.90 -22.78 30.28
C LEU A 18 4.61 -21.45 30.00
N ASN A 19 5.82 -21.28 30.51
CA ASN A 19 6.65 -20.11 30.23
C ASN A 19 7.71 -20.48 29.18
N ARG A 20 7.58 -19.89 27.99
CA ARG A 20 8.50 -20.06 26.89
C ARG A 20 9.46 -18.87 26.82
N VAL A 21 10.74 -19.14 26.81
CA VAL A 21 11.77 -18.13 26.68
C VAL A 21 12.48 -18.30 25.34
N GLU A 22 12.60 -17.22 24.61
CA GLU A 22 13.36 -17.13 23.38
C GLU A 22 14.63 -16.34 23.62
N ILE A 23 15.77 -16.92 23.31
CA ILE A 23 17.08 -16.26 23.35
C ILE A 23 17.65 -16.24 21.94
N GLY A 24 17.63 -15.06 21.32
CA GLY A 24 18.11 -14.88 19.97
C GLY A 24 19.61 -14.63 19.89
N GLU A 25 20.20 -15.03 18.77
CA GLU A 25 21.53 -14.64 18.39
C GLU A 25 21.55 -13.24 17.76
N PRO A 26 22.71 -12.53 17.80
CA PRO A 26 22.83 -11.25 17.12
C PRO A 26 22.69 -11.42 15.61
N SER A 27 21.71 -10.77 15.01
CA SER A 27 21.43 -10.81 13.58
C SER A 27 21.64 -9.46 12.91
N ARG A 28 21.79 -9.46 11.58
CA ARG A 28 21.94 -8.25 10.77
C ARG A 28 20.93 -8.29 9.63
N ALA A 29 20.11 -7.25 9.54
CA ALA A 29 19.29 -6.99 8.39
C ALA A 29 20.02 -6.08 7.39
N ARG A 30 19.81 -6.31 6.10
CA ARG A 30 20.25 -5.44 5.02
C ARG A 30 19.01 -4.97 4.27
N LEU A 31 18.89 -3.67 4.10
CA LEU A 31 17.80 -3.05 3.37
C LEU A 31 18.38 -2.14 2.28
N PHE A 32 18.01 -2.41 1.05
CA PHE A 32 18.33 -1.55 -0.10
C PHE A 32 17.10 -0.76 -0.49
N MET A 33 17.21 0.56 -0.56
CA MET A 33 16.13 1.44 -0.96
C MET A 33 16.58 2.33 -2.11
N HIS A 34 15.79 2.35 -3.17
CA HIS A 34 15.99 3.24 -4.31
C HIS A 34 14.71 4.05 -4.54
N ASN A 35 14.88 5.36 -4.61
CA ASN A 35 13.79 6.29 -4.90
C ASN A 35 14.21 7.18 -6.07
N LEU A 36 13.38 7.22 -7.09
CA LEU A 36 13.52 8.13 -8.23
C LEU A 36 12.27 8.99 -8.32
N ASN A 37 12.45 10.29 -8.49
CA ASN A 37 11.37 11.23 -8.74
C ASN A 37 11.78 12.14 -9.88
N VAL A 38 11.01 12.14 -10.96
CA VAL A 38 11.20 12.99 -12.13
C VAL A 38 9.94 13.81 -12.31
N ASN A 39 10.10 15.12 -12.33
CA ASN A 39 9.00 16.06 -12.57
C ASN A 39 9.30 16.87 -13.84
N TYR A 40 8.33 16.94 -14.71
CA TYR A 40 8.34 17.81 -15.88
C TYR A 40 7.13 18.74 -15.82
N SER A 41 7.36 20.04 -15.94
CA SER A 41 6.31 21.06 -15.92
C SER A 41 6.48 21.99 -17.10
N TYR A 42 5.39 22.26 -17.80
CA TYR A 42 5.33 23.22 -18.89
C TYR A 42 4.09 24.07 -18.76
N GLN A 43 4.25 25.38 -18.82
CA GLN A 43 3.17 26.35 -18.70
C GLN A 43 3.24 27.39 -19.82
N LYS A 44 2.10 27.67 -20.41
CA LYS A 44 1.87 28.85 -21.26
C LYS A 44 0.84 29.72 -20.54
N PRO A 45 1.25 30.90 -20.01
CA PRO A 45 0.37 31.79 -19.27
C PRO A 45 -0.96 32.03 -20.00
N ASP A 46 -2.06 32.06 -19.25
CA ASP A 46 -3.44 32.29 -19.71
C ASP A 46 -3.94 31.31 -20.78
N LYS A 47 -3.27 30.19 -20.97
CA LYS A 47 -3.65 29.19 -21.98
C LYS A 47 -3.73 27.78 -21.41
N TYR A 48 -2.62 27.25 -20.92
CA TYR A 48 -2.57 25.89 -20.39
C TYR A 48 -1.35 25.65 -19.50
N MET A 49 -1.48 24.67 -18.64
CA MET A 49 -0.42 24.10 -17.83
C MET A 49 -0.45 22.57 -17.98
N PHE A 50 0.73 21.98 -18.12
CA PHE A 50 0.93 20.54 -18.11
C PHE A 50 2.00 20.19 -17.08
N ASN A 51 1.72 19.16 -16.28
CA ASN A 51 2.69 18.60 -15.33
C ASN A 51 2.67 17.07 -15.45
N ALA A 52 3.86 16.48 -15.48
CA ALA A 52 4.03 15.03 -15.45
C ALA A 52 5.05 14.69 -14.37
N THR A 53 4.64 13.84 -13.44
CA THR A 53 5.51 13.36 -12.36
C THR A 53 5.61 11.84 -12.44
N PHE A 54 6.82 11.35 -12.63
CA PHE A 54 7.13 9.94 -12.53
C PHE A 54 7.83 9.66 -11.20
N ARG A 55 7.33 8.70 -10.44
CA ARG A 55 7.92 8.25 -9.19
C ARG A 55 8.18 6.75 -9.29
N TYR A 56 9.36 6.35 -8.84
CA TYR A 56 9.70 4.94 -8.70
C TYR A 56 10.29 4.71 -7.32
N ARG A 57 9.73 3.74 -6.62
CA ARG A 57 10.24 3.31 -5.33
C ARG A 57 10.54 1.81 -5.40
N ASN A 58 11.73 1.45 -4.95
CA ASN A 58 12.14 0.07 -4.81
C ASN A 58 12.75 -0.14 -3.43
N ASN A 59 12.27 -1.13 -2.71
CA ASN A 59 12.85 -1.60 -1.45
C ASN A 59 13.12 -3.08 -1.60
N HIS A 60 14.31 -3.50 -1.20
CA HIS A 60 14.70 -4.90 -1.25
C HIS A 60 15.47 -5.28 0.01
N GLN A 61 14.91 -6.22 0.77
CA GLN A 61 15.54 -6.86 1.90
C GLN A 61 15.71 -8.33 1.54
N PRO A 62 16.93 -8.74 1.08
CA PRO A 62 17.14 -10.09 0.55
C PRO A 62 16.95 -11.15 1.61
N HIS A 63 17.54 -10.97 2.78
CA HIS A 63 17.40 -11.87 3.91
C HIS A 63 17.60 -11.11 5.23
N TRP A 64 16.82 -11.50 6.20
CA TRP A 64 17.08 -11.26 7.61
C TRP A 64 17.10 -12.63 8.27
N ASP A 65 18.31 -13.11 8.51
CA ASP A 65 18.55 -14.43 9.10
C ASP A 65 18.58 -14.26 10.60
N TYR A 66 17.56 -14.75 11.26
CA TYR A 66 17.44 -14.74 12.68
C TYR A 66 17.50 -16.19 13.20
N GLN A 67 18.38 -16.44 14.17
CA GLN A 67 18.53 -17.71 14.83
C GLN A 67 18.43 -17.53 16.33
N GLY A 68 17.98 -18.53 17.01
CA GLY A 68 17.86 -18.50 18.45
C GLY A 68 17.50 -19.85 19.04
N VAL A 69 17.35 -19.85 20.34
CA VAL A 69 16.97 -21.03 21.11
C VAL A 69 15.70 -20.74 21.88
N LEU A 70 14.75 -21.66 21.81
CA LEU A 70 13.55 -21.68 22.60
C LEU A 70 13.71 -22.67 23.76
N MET A 71 13.31 -22.27 24.96
CA MET A 71 13.35 -23.14 26.12
C MET A 71 12.15 -22.93 27.01
N ASN A 72 11.78 -23.94 27.77
CA ASN A 72 10.84 -23.79 28.86
C ASN A 72 11.58 -23.26 30.09
N LYS A 73 11.09 -22.20 30.74
CA LYS A 73 11.69 -21.63 31.92
C LYS A 73 11.79 -22.64 33.10
N ALA A 74 10.86 -23.57 33.17
CA ALA A 74 10.85 -24.63 34.17
C ALA A 74 11.87 -25.76 33.88
N ASN A 75 12.29 -25.90 32.62
CA ASN A 75 13.30 -26.87 32.21
C ASN A 75 14.24 -26.26 31.15
N PRO A 76 15.23 -25.47 31.57
CA PRO A 76 16.12 -24.74 30.66
C PRO A 76 17.06 -25.64 29.83
N GLU A 77 17.22 -26.89 30.23
CA GLU A 77 18.05 -27.86 29.50
C GLU A 77 17.32 -28.40 28.25
N ASP A 78 15.98 -28.30 28.22
CA ASP A 78 15.18 -28.73 27.09
C ASP A 78 15.09 -27.61 26.05
N LYS A 79 16.12 -27.54 25.19
CA LYS A 79 16.30 -26.49 24.17
C LYS A 79 15.81 -26.96 22.82
N VAL A 80 15.20 -26.05 22.11
CA VAL A 80 14.76 -26.17 20.71
C VAL A 80 15.45 -25.07 19.90
N ASP A 81 16.18 -25.45 18.88
CA ASP A 81 16.82 -24.52 17.97
C ASP A 81 15.76 -23.91 17.05
N MET A 82 15.84 -22.60 16.83
CA MET A 82 14.89 -21.85 15.99
C MET A 82 15.63 -21.07 14.94
N ILE A 83 15.09 -21.12 13.72
CA ILE A 83 15.53 -20.34 12.56
C ILE A 83 14.32 -19.59 12.02
N ASP A 84 14.46 -18.28 11.80
CA ASP A 84 13.45 -17.40 11.20
C ASP A 84 14.13 -16.58 10.09
N LEU A 85 14.01 -17.05 8.86
CA LEU A 85 14.55 -16.40 7.69
C LEU A 85 13.45 -15.58 7.02
N SER A 86 13.61 -14.28 6.89
CA SER A 86 12.64 -13.42 6.23
C SER A 86 13.27 -12.57 5.14
N GLY A 87 12.55 -12.41 4.06
CA GLY A 87 12.93 -11.56 2.96
C GLY A 87 11.74 -10.78 2.44
N SER A 88 11.98 -9.60 1.89
CA SER A 88 10.94 -8.82 1.25
C SER A 88 11.46 -8.02 0.07
N ALA A 89 10.60 -7.83 -0.92
CA ALA A 89 10.83 -6.94 -2.04
C ALA A 89 9.56 -6.14 -2.30
N TYR A 90 9.73 -4.88 -2.67
CA TYR A 90 8.66 -3.97 -3.02
C TYR A 90 9.13 -3.05 -4.14
N GLN A 91 8.33 -2.92 -5.19
CA GLN A 91 8.54 -1.93 -6.22
C GLN A 91 7.23 -1.26 -6.62
N ALA A 92 7.31 0.04 -6.83
CA ALA A 92 6.12 0.86 -7.05
C ALA A 92 6.43 2.03 -8.00
N PRO A 93 6.37 1.81 -9.33
CA PRO A 93 6.28 2.90 -10.28
C PRO A 93 4.90 3.57 -10.21
N ALA A 94 4.89 4.89 -10.33
CA ALA A 94 3.69 5.71 -10.43
C ALA A 94 3.90 6.85 -11.43
N LEU A 95 2.90 7.11 -12.24
CA LEU A 95 2.85 8.23 -13.17
C LEU A 95 1.63 9.10 -12.84
N ASP A 96 1.88 10.39 -12.65
CA ASP A 96 0.87 11.40 -12.38
C ASP A 96 0.92 12.45 -13.49
N LEU A 97 -0.18 12.60 -14.20
CA LEU A 97 -0.34 13.54 -15.32
C LEU A 97 -1.42 14.55 -14.98
N TYR A 98 -1.05 15.80 -14.97
CA TYR A 98 -1.97 16.92 -14.78
C TYR A 98 -1.98 17.81 -16.01
N TYR A 99 -3.16 18.14 -16.51
CA TYR A 99 -3.34 19.08 -17.59
C TYR A 99 -4.48 20.05 -17.25
N GLN A 100 -4.18 21.33 -17.29
CA GLN A 100 -5.16 22.41 -17.15
C GLN A 100 -5.20 23.24 -18.42
N ARG A 101 -6.39 23.61 -18.86
CA ARG A 101 -6.61 24.52 -19.96
C ARG A 101 -7.53 25.64 -19.53
N ASP A 102 -7.05 26.87 -19.68
CA ASP A 102 -7.86 28.05 -19.51
C ASP A 102 -8.60 28.35 -20.82
N LEU A 103 -9.90 28.47 -20.73
CA LEU A 103 -10.81 28.72 -21.83
C LEU A 103 -11.29 30.17 -21.76
N LYS A 104 -11.92 30.66 -22.84
CA LYS A 104 -12.54 32.01 -22.86
C LYS A 104 -13.66 32.10 -21.83
N HIS A 105 -14.01 33.33 -21.40
CA HIS A 105 -15.11 33.61 -20.49
C HIS A 105 -14.94 33.00 -19.07
N ASN A 106 -13.71 33.06 -18.52
CA ASN A 106 -13.40 32.63 -17.16
C ASN A 106 -13.73 31.13 -16.88
N GLN A 107 -13.48 30.30 -17.85
CA GLN A 107 -13.66 28.85 -17.75
C GLN A 107 -12.32 28.15 -17.65
N THR A 108 -12.27 27.07 -16.91
CA THR A 108 -11.08 26.22 -16.76
C THR A 108 -11.49 24.75 -16.88
N LEU A 109 -10.72 24.00 -17.62
CA LEU A 109 -10.85 22.56 -17.74
C LEU A 109 -9.59 21.89 -17.19
N VAL A 110 -9.75 20.94 -16.29
CA VAL A 110 -8.64 20.19 -15.67
C VAL A 110 -8.82 18.71 -15.93
N PHE A 111 -7.74 18.07 -16.32
CA PHE A 111 -7.62 16.61 -16.39
C PHE A 111 -6.49 16.15 -15.49
N ASN A 112 -6.77 15.14 -14.70
CA ASN A 112 -5.79 14.48 -13.85
C ASN A 112 -5.86 12.96 -14.09
N VAL A 113 -4.71 12.32 -14.35
CA VAL A 113 -4.62 10.88 -14.54
C VAL A 113 -3.45 10.36 -13.71
N VAL A 114 -3.74 9.42 -12.80
CA VAL A 114 -2.73 8.77 -11.98
C VAL A 114 -2.76 7.28 -12.25
N GLY A 115 -1.63 6.76 -12.73
CA GLY A 115 -1.40 5.32 -12.88
C GLY A 115 -0.39 4.82 -11.86
N THR A 116 -0.69 3.72 -11.18
CA THR A 116 0.21 3.08 -10.22
C THR A 116 0.30 1.59 -10.46
N TYR A 117 1.49 1.06 -10.26
CA TYR A 117 1.72 -0.38 -10.14
C TYR A 117 2.48 -0.63 -8.85
N ASN A 118 2.08 -1.64 -8.10
CA ASN A 118 2.76 -2.06 -6.89
C ASN A 118 2.97 -3.57 -6.96
N GLN A 119 4.21 -3.99 -6.85
CA GLN A 119 4.57 -5.38 -6.65
C GLN A 119 5.14 -5.55 -5.26
N THR A 120 4.66 -6.54 -4.54
CA THR A 120 5.15 -6.92 -3.21
C THR A 120 5.48 -8.39 -3.19
N LYS A 121 6.63 -8.73 -2.64
CA LYS A 121 7.01 -10.11 -2.38
C LYS A 121 7.52 -10.23 -0.95
N SER A 122 7.01 -11.21 -0.23
CA SER A 122 7.46 -11.53 1.13
C SER A 122 7.69 -13.01 1.24
N THR A 123 8.82 -13.38 1.83
CA THR A 123 9.18 -14.78 2.10
C THR A 123 9.48 -14.92 3.58
N ARG A 124 9.02 -15.99 4.19
CA ARG A 124 9.37 -16.34 5.56
C ARG A 124 9.49 -17.85 5.67
N ILE A 125 10.63 -18.30 6.17
CA ILE A 125 10.89 -19.67 6.56
C ILE A 125 11.09 -19.66 8.06
N TYR A 126 10.24 -20.40 8.78
CA TYR A 126 10.34 -20.57 10.22
C TYR A 126 10.45 -22.05 10.54
N GLN A 127 11.51 -22.42 11.23
CA GLN A 127 11.79 -23.81 11.59
C GLN A 127 12.15 -23.92 13.06
N GLU A 128 11.65 -24.95 13.70
CA GLU A 128 12.06 -25.39 15.02
C GLU A 128 12.63 -26.80 14.91
N SER A 129 13.80 -27.05 15.51
CA SER A 129 14.44 -28.35 15.51
C SER A 129 14.99 -28.69 16.88
N LYS A 130 14.98 -30.00 17.20
CA LYS A 130 15.53 -30.53 18.43
C LYS A 130 16.29 -31.83 18.12
N HIS A 131 17.55 -31.89 18.52
CA HIS A 131 18.43 -33.01 18.23
C HIS A 131 18.43 -33.40 16.73
N GLU A 132 18.52 -32.38 15.85
CA GLU A 132 18.47 -32.52 14.39
C GLU A 132 17.10 -32.98 13.84
N GLN A 133 16.12 -33.23 14.68
CA GLN A 133 14.76 -33.54 14.26
C GLN A 133 13.93 -32.27 14.10
N LEU A 134 13.34 -32.09 12.91
CA LEU A 134 12.46 -30.95 12.59
C LEU A 134 11.12 -31.14 13.30
N LEU A 135 10.75 -30.17 14.14
CA LEU A 135 9.49 -30.13 14.89
C LEU A 135 8.44 -29.27 14.18
N THR A 136 8.88 -28.16 13.64
CA THR A 136 8.01 -27.19 12.96
C THR A 136 8.72 -26.74 11.70
N ASP A 137 7.99 -26.70 10.59
CA ASP A 137 8.45 -26.15 9.32
C ASP A 137 7.33 -25.33 8.68
N VAL A 138 7.53 -24.02 8.64
CA VAL A 138 6.59 -23.07 8.05
C VAL A 138 7.30 -22.32 6.95
N ASN A 139 6.85 -22.48 5.72
CA ASN A 139 7.35 -21.75 4.56
C ASN A 139 6.21 -20.93 3.95
N ASN A 140 6.26 -19.61 4.16
CA ASN A 140 5.30 -18.69 3.64
C ASN A 140 5.91 -17.84 2.53
N VAL A 141 5.30 -17.86 1.37
CA VAL A 141 5.60 -16.93 0.28
C VAL A 141 4.33 -16.18 -0.09
N VAL A 142 4.40 -14.87 -0.07
CA VAL A 142 3.33 -13.98 -0.53
C VAL A 142 3.87 -13.17 -1.68
N ASP A 143 3.19 -13.22 -2.80
CA ASP A 143 3.49 -12.43 -4.00
C ASP A 143 2.21 -11.71 -4.42
N GLY A 144 2.28 -10.40 -4.56
CA GLY A 144 1.12 -9.57 -4.85
C GLY A 144 1.44 -8.48 -5.87
N ASP A 145 0.59 -8.40 -6.89
CA ASP A 145 0.59 -7.38 -7.91
C ASP A 145 -0.67 -6.53 -7.82
N LYS A 146 -0.54 -5.22 -7.79
CA LYS A 146 -1.66 -4.29 -7.80
C LYS A 146 -1.47 -3.21 -8.84
N TYR A 147 -2.45 -3.08 -9.72
CA TYR A 147 -2.56 -2.03 -10.73
C TYR A 147 -3.69 -1.09 -10.37
N SER A 148 -3.51 0.20 -10.53
CA SER A 148 -4.57 1.18 -10.34
C SER A 148 -4.44 2.31 -11.36
N ILE A 149 -5.57 2.74 -11.88
CA ILE A 149 -5.69 3.95 -12.69
C ILE A 149 -6.81 4.81 -12.15
N ILE A 150 -6.52 6.08 -11.94
CA ILE A 150 -7.49 7.11 -11.54
C ILE A 150 -7.49 8.17 -12.63
N GLY A 151 -8.67 8.44 -13.18
CA GLY A 151 -8.89 9.53 -14.12
C GLY A 151 -9.90 10.52 -13.54
N GLU A 152 -9.62 11.81 -13.67
CA GLU A 152 -10.49 12.89 -13.22
C GLU A 152 -10.55 13.99 -14.28
N ALA A 153 -11.75 14.49 -14.53
CA ALA A 153 -11.97 15.65 -15.36
C ALA A 153 -12.85 16.65 -14.60
N ILE A 154 -12.40 17.90 -14.53
CA ILE A 154 -13.08 18.98 -13.80
C ILE A 154 -13.30 20.16 -14.74
N TYR A 155 -14.51 20.66 -14.75
CA TYR A 155 -14.87 21.92 -15.41
C TYR A 155 -15.23 22.95 -14.35
N GLU A 156 -14.69 24.14 -14.48
CA GLU A 156 -15.00 25.28 -13.62
C GLU A 156 -15.33 26.51 -14.45
N LYS A 157 -16.37 27.26 -14.04
CA LYS A 157 -16.75 28.56 -14.60
C LYS A 157 -16.92 29.56 -13.48
N LYS A 158 -16.14 30.63 -13.52
CA LYS A 158 -16.35 31.82 -12.68
C LYS A 158 -17.42 32.69 -13.34
N LEU A 159 -18.49 32.94 -12.60
CA LEU A 159 -19.60 33.76 -13.03
C LEU A 159 -19.37 35.24 -12.68
N THR A 160 -20.13 36.14 -13.31
CA THR A 160 -20.10 37.57 -13.06
C THR A 160 -20.30 37.83 -11.58
N ASN A 161 -20.51 38.14 -10.75
CA ASN A 161 -20.81 38.36 -9.32
C ASN A 161 -19.95 37.52 -8.32
N GLY A 162 -18.83 36.98 -8.75
CA GLY A 162 -17.96 36.18 -7.88
C GLY A 162 -18.48 34.78 -7.57
N ASN A 163 -19.60 34.37 -8.15
CA ASN A 163 -20.13 33.04 -8.04
C ASN A 163 -19.29 32.05 -8.90
N ARG A 164 -19.32 30.76 -8.55
CA ARG A 164 -18.57 29.71 -9.24
C ARG A 164 -19.47 28.50 -9.46
N LEU A 165 -19.47 27.99 -10.68
CA LEU A 165 -20.05 26.70 -11.03
C LEU A 165 -18.91 25.75 -11.33
N SER A 166 -18.91 24.57 -10.71
CA SER A 166 -17.96 23.50 -11.00
C SER A 166 -18.70 22.18 -11.14
N GLY A 167 -18.12 21.30 -11.95
CA GLY A 167 -18.59 19.92 -12.09
C GLY A 167 -17.44 19.06 -12.55
N GLY A 168 -17.53 17.78 -12.24
CA GLY A 168 -16.49 16.86 -12.60
C GLY A 168 -16.94 15.42 -12.59
N LEU A 169 -16.11 14.60 -13.18
CA LEU A 169 -16.23 13.16 -13.16
C LEU A 169 -14.89 12.56 -12.70
N ARG A 170 -14.97 11.48 -11.95
CA ARG A 170 -13.81 10.71 -11.49
C ARG A 170 -14.10 9.24 -11.68
N HIS A 171 -13.10 8.53 -12.20
CA HIS A 171 -13.13 7.08 -12.33
C HIS A 171 -11.86 6.50 -11.71
N ASN A 172 -12.03 5.48 -10.89
CA ASN A 172 -10.95 4.71 -10.28
C ASN A 172 -11.17 3.23 -10.61
N GLN A 173 -10.17 2.60 -11.19
CA GLN A 173 -10.14 1.17 -11.48
C GLN A 173 -8.89 0.57 -10.87
N SER A 174 -9.03 -0.52 -10.11
CA SER A 174 -7.88 -1.25 -9.57
C SER A 174 -8.07 -2.76 -9.70
N PHE A 175 -6.95 -3.43 -9.93
CA PHE A 175 -6.84 -4.89 -9.99
C PHE A 175 -5.75 -5.32 -9.01
N SER A 176 -5.99 -6.41 -8.31
CA SER A 176 -5.00 -6.99 -7.39
C SER A 176 -4.99 -8.50 -7.53
N ASP A 177 -3.82 -9.02 -7.86
CA ASP A 177 -3.52 -10.44 -7.93
C ASP A 177 -2.60 -10.81 -6.78
N ASN A 178 -3.01 -11.75 -5.93
CA ASN A 178 -2.20 -12.21 -4.82
C ASN A 178 -2.05 -13.72 -4.89
N SER A 179 -0.84 -14.18 -4.63
CA SER A 179 -0.48 -15.60 -4.52
C SER A 179 0.11 -15.86 -3.14
N TYR A 180 -0.43 -16.86 -2.48
CA TYR A 180 0.00 -17.31 -1.16
C TYR A 180 0.44 -18.76 -1.24
N ILE A 181 1.64 -19.05 -0.77
CA ILE A 181 2.17 -20.42 -0.66
C ILE A 181 2.46 -20.67 0.81
N ASN A 182 1.67 -21.53 1.43
CA ASN A 182 1.84 -22.00 2.80
C ASN A 182 1.32 -23.44 2.86
N GLY A 183 2.14 -24.41 2.43
CA GLY A 183 1.71 -25.81 2.29
C GLY A 183 0.66 -26.05 1.18
N HIS A 184 -0.16 -25.07 0.88
CA HIS A 184 -1.14 -25.05 -0.23
C HIS A 184 -1.00 -23.75 -1.02
N ASN A 185 -1.16 -23.83 -2.34
CA ASN A 185 -1.14 -22.66 -3.20
C ASN A 185 -2.55 -22.05 -3.24
N TYR A 186 -2.66 -20.81 -2.81
CA TYR A 186 -3.88 -20.05 -2.86
C TYR A 186 -3.67 -18.77 -3.68
N LYS A 187 -4.55 -18.52 -4.64
CA LYS A 187 -4.52 -17.31 -5.47
C LYS A 187 -5.82 -16.55 -5.33
N THR A 188 -5.74 -15.25 -5.27
CA THR A 188 -6.90 -14.36 -5.29
C THR A 188 -6.74 -13.31 -6.36
N HIS A 189 -7.81 -13.06 -7.09
CA HIS A 189 -7.95 -11.94 -8.01
C HIS A 189 -9.05 -11.02 -7.51
N MET A 190 -8.75 -9.74 -7.35
CA MET A 190 -9.69 -8.72 -6.91
C MET A 190 -9.75 -7.60 -7.93
N GLU A 191 -10.96 -7.18 -8.25
CA GLU A 191 -11.25 -6.04 -9.11
C GLU A 191 -12.14 -5.06 -8.35
N GLN A 192 -11.77 -3.79 -8.36
CA GLN A 192 -12.52 -2.72 -7.75
C GLN A 192 -12.67 -1.56 -8.74
N MET A 193 -13.90 -1.11 -8.90
CA MET A 193 -14.24 0.04 -9.73
C MET A 193 -15.05 1.05 -8.91
N GLU A 194 -14.72 2.32 -9.03
CA GLU A 194 -15.47 3.41 -8.44
C GLU A 194 -15.58 4.56 -9.45
N SER A 195 -16.78 5.04 -9.66
CA SER A 195 -17.05 6.19 -10.53
C SER A 195 -17.91 7.20 -9.79
N SER A 196 -17.59 8.47 -9.93
CA SER A 196 -18.35 9.57 -9.36
C SER A 196 -18.55 10.71 -10.36
N VAL A 197 -19.70 11.35 -10.27
CA VAL A 197 -20.02 12.56 -10.98
C VAL A 197 -20.52 13.57 -9.95
N TYR A 198 -20.03 14.78 -10.03
CA TYR A 198 -20.46 15.84 -9.12
C TYR A 198 -20.70 17.15 -9.83
N ALA A 199 -21.54 17.98 -9.23
CA ALA A 199 -21.74 19.37 -9.59
C ALA A 199 -21.82 20.21 -8.31
N GLU A 200 -21.21 21.37 -8.31
CA GLU A 200 -21.18 22.30 -7.18
C GLU A 200 -21.38 23.72 -7.65
N PHE A 201 -22.23 24.47 -6.93
CA PHE A 201 -22.39 25.89 -7.08
C PHE A 201 -21.94 26.59 -5.79
N LYS A 202 -21.00 27.53 -5.93
CA LYS A 202 -20.56 28.42 -4.86
C LYS A 202 -20.99 29.82 -5.15
N GLY A 203 -21.59 30.43 -4.18
CA GLY A 203 -22.08 31.82 -4.30
C GLY A 203 -21.75 32.65 -3.08
N LYS A 204 -21.82 33.98 -3.28
CA LYS A 204 -21.62 34.96 -2.23
C LYS A 204 -22.71 36.00 -2.27
N VAL A 205 -23.39 36.21 -1.15
CA VAL A 205 -24.39 37.26 -0.98
C VAL A 205 -23.96 38.12 0.21
N LYS A 206 -23.55 39.35 -0.04
CA LYS A 206 -23.00 40.27 0.97
C LYS A 206 -21.83 39.65 1.73
N LYS A 207 -22.04 39.30 3.02
CA LYS A 207 -21.04 38.69 3.90
C LYS A 207 -21.21 37.15 4.02
N LEU A 208 -22.21 36.58 3.36
CA LEU A 208 -22.53 35.15 3.42
C LEU A 208 -21.96 34.46 2.20
N ASP A 209 -21.07 33.51 2.41
CA ASP A 209 -20.61 32.54 1.40
C ASP A 209 -21.44 31.26 1.56
N TYR A 210 -21.92 30.69 0.46
CA TYR A 210 -22.70 29.44 0.45
C TYR A 210 -22.23 28.51 -0.66
N SER A 211 -22.40 27.22 -0.42
CA SER A 211 -22.09 26.15 -1.38
C SER A 211 -23.24 25.15 -1.40
N LEU A 212 -23.62 24.75 -2.60
CA LEU A 212 -24.59 23.69 -2.86
C LEU A 212 -23.95 22.70 -3.82
N GLY A 213 -23.90 21.45 -3.43
CA GLY A 213 -23.29 20.38 -4.24
C GLY A 213 -24.12 19.11 -4.26
N LEU A 214 -24.02 18.39 -5.37
CA LEU A 214 -24.58 17.06 -5.56
C LEU A 214 -23.49 16.13 -6.07
N THR A 215 -23.40 14.94 -5.49
CA THR A 215 -22.48 13.88 -5.93
C THR A 215 -23.23 12.57 -6.08
N VAL A 216 -23.00 11.88 -7.19
CA VAL A 216 -23.51 10.53 -7.44
C VAL A 216 -22.32 9.60 -7.58
N ASN A 217 -22.30 8.52 -6.78
CA ASN A 217 -21.23 7.53 -6.77
C ASN A 217 -21.77 6.17 -7.18
N ARG A 218 -20.97 5.43 -7.94
CA ARG A 218 -21.18 4.02 -8.24
C ARG A 218 -19.90 3.26 -7.92
N SER A 219 -20.01 2.19 -7.14
CA SER A 219 -18.91 1.29 -6.84
C SER A 219 -19.26 -0.15 -7.19
N SER A 220 -18.26 -0.92 -7.59
CA SER A 220 -18.35 -2.35 -7.85
C SER A 220 -17.10 -3.03 -7.33
N TYR A 221 -17.27 -4.19 -6.73
CA TYR A 221 -16.20 -5.02 -6.22
C TYR A 221 -16.44 -6.47 -6.63
N SER A 222 -15.39 -7.13 -7.10
CA SER A 222 -15.40 -8.56 -7.44
C SER A 222 -14.14 -9.23 -6.89
N GLN A 223 -14.31 -10.42 -6.33
CA GLN A 223 -13.21 -11.27 -5.85
C GLN A 223 -13.43 -12.70 -6.34
N ARG A 224 -12.37 -13.33 -6.81
CA ARG A 224 -12.33 -14.72 -7.27
C ARG A 224 -11.12 -15.45 -6.72
#